data_355b78a5cbcec84bf962961f2edf0083
#
_entry.id   355b78a5cbcec84bf962961f2edf0083
#
_cell.length_a   1.000
_cell.length_b   1.000
_cell.length_c   1.000
_cell.angle_alpha   90.00
_cell.angle_beta   90.00
_cell.angle_gamma   90.00
#
_symmetry.space_group_name_H-M   'P 1'
#
loop_
_entity.id
_entity.type
_entity.pdbx_description
1 polymer ?
#
loop_
_entity_poly.entity_id
_entity_poly.type
_entity_poly.pdbx_seq_one_letter_code
_entity_poly.pdbx_strand_id
1 'polypeptide(L)'
;SFLADNVGQLVNTSKIVNTLKNEGIETTNHTVNRYLDLLESGYLFYRTKQYDIRGREYLRTNGKYFIVDTGLRRNAVGRKDGNYSNRLENIVYIELLRRGYTVDVGKLDTKEIDFVARRLDETLYVQVTYELPNNSHETDNLLHIKDNYKKIVVTGKYHDIEQIDGIPIVYIADWLLEK
;
A
#
# COMPACT_ATOMS: atom_id res chain seq x y z
N SER A 1 -4.31 18.33 -0.89
CA SER A 1 -5.35 17.28 -1.05
C SER A 1 -4.94 16.12 -1.96
N PHE A 2 -4.14 16.35 -3.03
CA PHE A 2 -3.83 15.29 -4.05
C PHE A 2 -3.32 13.97 -3.44
N LEU A 3 -2.26 14.00 -2.58
CA LEU A 3 -1.74 12.77 -1.97
C LEU A 3 -2.76 12.07 -1.06
N ALA A 4 -3.48 12.84 -0.26
CA ALA A 4 -4.51 12.29 0.63
C ALA A 4 -5.65 11.62 -0.15
N ASP A 5 -5.91 12.08 -1.37
CA ASP A 5 -6.90 11.48 -2.28
C ASP A 5 -6.39 10.20 -2.95
N ASN A 6 -5.09 10.15 -3.21
CA ASN A 6 -4.41 9.05 -3.93
C ASN A 6 -3.54 8.18 -3.00
N VAL A 7 -3.93 8.06 -1.72
CA VAL A 7 -3.26 7.16 -0.76
C VAL A 7 -3.25 5.73 -1.31
N GLY A 8 -2.10 5.05 -1.24
CA GLY A 8 -1.93 3.69 -1.74
C GLY A 8 -1.78 3.60 -3.27
N GLN A 9 -1.74 4.72 -3.99
CA GLN A 9 -1.50 4.72 -5.44
C GLN A 9 -0.07 5.14 -5.78
N LEU A 10 0.46 4.59 -6.88
CA LEU A 10 1.76 5.02 -7.40
C LEU A 10 1.74 6.50 -7.77
N VAL A 11 2.68 7.26 -7.21
CA VAL A 11 2.79 8.69 -7.47
C VAL A 11 3.64 8.95 -8.70
N ASN A 12 3.10 9.75 -9.61
CA ASN A 12 3.82 10.28 -10.75
C ASN A 12 3.87 11.81 -10.64
N THR A 13 5.07 12.36 -10.39
CA THR A 13 5.26 13.80 -10.21
C THR A 13 4.88 14.62 -11.44
N SER A 14 5.12 14.10 -12.64
CA SER A 14 4.70 14.78 -13.88
C SER A 14 3.17 14.87 -13.99
N LYS A 15 2.44 13.85 -13.55
CA LYS A 15 0.98 13.90 -13.48
C LYS A 15 0.51 14.96 -12.49
N ILE A 16 1.17 15.08 -11.33
CA ILE A 16 0.86 16.13 -10.34
C ILE A 16 1.09 17.52 -10.93
N VAL A 17 2.25 17.72 -11.57
CA VAL A 17 2.58 19.01 -12.24
C VAL A 17 1.50 19.37 -13.25
N ASN A 18 1.10 18.44 -14.10
CA ASN A 18 0.07 18.69 -15.11
C ASN A 18 -1.28 19.02 -14.48
N THR A 19 -1.67 18.32 -13.41
CA THR A 19 -2.92 18.62 -12.67
C THR A 19 -2.87 20.06 -12.10
N LEU A 20 -1.77 20.44 -11.43
CA LEU A 20 -1.64 21.78 -10.86
C LEU A 20 -1.63 22.88 -11.93
N LYS A 21 -0.97 22.65 -13.07
CA LYS A 21 -0.99 23.57 -14.20
C LYS A 21 -2.40 23.79 -14.75
N ASN A 22 -3.19 22.72 -14.83
CA ASN A 22 -4.59 22.83 -15.29
C ASN A 22 -5.46 23.63 -14.29
N GLU A 23 -5.05 23.69 -13.02
CA GLU A 23 -5.65 24.53 -11.97
C GLU A 23 -5.06 25.94 -11.92
N GLY A 24 -4.22 26.32 -12.89
CA GLY A 24 -3.58 27.64 -12.98
C GLY A 24 -2.37 27.83 -12.05
N ILE A 25 -1.85 26.74 -11.48
CA ILE A 25 -0.68 26.78 -10.58
C ILE A 25 0.58 26.37 -11.35
N GLU A 26 1.42 27.35 -11.67
CA GLU A 26 2.72 27.10 -12.30
C GLU A 26 3.67 26.40 -11.33
N THR A 27 4.16 25.20 -11.73
CA THR A 27 5.09 24.41 -10.91
C THR A 27 5.97 23.52 -11.77
N THR A 28 6.99 22.90 -11.15
CA THR A 28 7.95 22.00 -11.79
C THR A 28 8.02 20.67 -11.04
N ASN A 29 8.54 19.63 -11.70
CA ASN A 29 8.81 18.33 -11.05
C ASN A 29 9.73 18.48 -9.83
N HIS A 30 10.73 19.37 -9.91
CA HIS A 30 11.64 19.64 -8.79
C HIS A 30 10.89 20.22 -7.58
N THR A 31 10.01 21.19 -7.81
CA THR A 31 9.19 21.80 -6.76
C THR A 31 8.25 20.77 -6.13
N VAL A 32 7.58 19.95 -6.95
CA VAL A 32 6.68 18.90 -6.46
C VAL A 32 7.46 17.89 -5.63
N ASN A 33 8.62 17.39 -6.09
CA ASN A 33 9.43 16.46 -5.31
C ASN A 33 9.84 17.06 -3.96
N ARG A 34 10.24 18.32 -3.91
CA ARG A 34 10.57 19.01 -2.65
C ARG A 34 9.39 19.03 -1.68
N TYR A 35 8.17 19.27 -2.16
CA TYR A 35 6.99 19.18 -1.31
C TYR A 35 6.71 17.75 -0.82
N LEU A 36 6.92 16.75 -1.65
CA LEU A 36 6.79 15.34 -1.25
C LEU A 36 7.77 15.01 -0.12
N ASP A 37 9.04 15.43 -0.27
CA ASP A 37 10.09 15.23 0.75
C ASP A 37 9.76 15.96 2.05
N LEU A 38 9.17 17.17 1.99
CA LEU A 38 8.73 17.92 3.17
C LEU A 38 7.55 17.21 3.89
N LEU A 39 6.60 16.64 3.15
CA LEU A 39 5.48 15.90 3.73
C LEU A 39 5.94 14.61 4.42
N GLU A 40 6.95 13.95 3.86
CA GLU A 40 7.61 12.78 4.45
C GLU A 40 8.40 13.18 5.71
N SER A 41 9.26 14.19 5.61
CA SER A 41 10.05 14.71 6.73
C SER A 41 9.20 15.27 7.88
N GLY A 42 8.02 15.80 7.55
CA GLY A 42 7.03 16.28 8.51
C GLY A 42 6.16 15.18 9.14
N TYR A 43 6.45 13.92 8.85
CA TYR A 43 5.69 12.76 9.35
C TYR A 43 4.19 12.85 9.04
N LEU A 44 3.81 13.41 7.90
CA LEU A 44 2.42 13.43 7.44
C LEU A 44 2.12 12.23 6.52
N PHE A 45 3.15 11.80 5.79
CA PHE A 45 3.07 10.65 4.90
C PHE A 45 4.33 9.79 5.05
N TYR A 46 4.16 8.49 4.85
CA TYR A 46 5.24 7.55 4.61
C TYR A 46 5.35 7.28 3.11
N ARG A 47 6.58 7.29 2.60
CA ARG A 47 6.88 6.90 1.24
C ARG A 47 7.33 5.44 1.21
N THR A 48 6.66 4.63 0.41
CA THR A 48 6.96 3.21 0.23
C THR A 48 7.56 2.98 -1.13
N LYS A 49 8.73 2.36 -1.18
CA LYS A 49 9.42 2.05 -2.43
C LYS A 49 8.77 0.86 -3.13
N GLN A 50 8.99 0.76 -4.43
CA GLN A 50 8.59 -0.41 -5.20
C GLN A 50 9.77 -1.37 -5.31
N TYR A 51 9.54 -2.64 -4.93
CA TYR A 51 10.54 -3.70 -4.89
C TYR A 51 10.21 -4.80 -5.89
N ASP A 52 11.12 -5.08 -6.82
CA ASP A 52 11.01 -6.21 -7.72
C ASP A 52 11.32 -7.51 -6.96
N ILE A 53 10.31 -8.35 -6.81
CA ILE A 53 10.42 -9.61 -6.05
C ILE A 53 11.33 -10.61 -6.77
N ARG A 54 11.27 -10.67 -8.12
CA ARG A 54 12.09 -11.56 -8.92
C ARG A 54 13.53 -11.08 -9.03
N GLY A 55 13.72 -9.80 -9.37
CA GLY A 55 15.04 -9.17 -9.50
C GLY A 55 15.72 -8.91 -8.17
N ARG A 56 14.97 -8.93 -7.06
CA ARG A 56 15.44 -8.60 -5.71
C ARG A 56 16.09 -7.22 -5.62
N GLU A 57 15.52 -6.25 -6.32
CA GLU A 57 16.03 -4.89 -6.38
C GLU A 57 14.93 -3.83 -6.25
N TYR A 58 15.32 -2.62 -5.87
CA TYR A 58 14.40 -1.50 -5.84
C TYR A 58 14.25 -0.87 -7.23
N LEU A 59 13.00 -0.64 -7.62
CA LEU A 59 12.69 0.03 -8.86
C LEU A 59 12.84 1.56 -8.72
N ARG A 60 13.26 2.20 -9.80
CA ARG A 60 13.39 3.67 -9.88
C ARG A 60 12.02 4.30 -10.12
N THR A 61 11.15 4.24 -9.14
CA THR A 61 9.81 4.85 -9.16
C THR A 61 9.64 5.78 -7.98
N ASN A 62 8.63 6.64 -8.03
CA ASN A 62 8.32 7.51 -6.88
C ASN A 62 7.63 6.74 -5.73
N GLY A 63 7.23 5.49 -5.96
CA GLY A 63 6.59 4.65 -4.96
C GLY A 63 5.15 5.07 -4.66
N LYS A 64 4.59 4.48 -3.60
CA LYS A 64 3.29 4.84 -3.04
C LYS A 64 3.46 5.71 -1.78
N TYR A 65 2.44 6.47 -1.46
CA TYR A 65 2.40 7.27 -0.22
C TYR A 65 1.22 6.83 0.64
N PHE A 66 1.50 6.60 1.92
CA PHE A 66 0.52 6.25 2.93
C PHE A 66 0.46 7.35 3.99
N ILE A 67 -0.74 7.73 4.40
CA ILE A 67 -0.91 8.78 5.39
C ILE A 67 -0.76 8.21 6.80
N VAL A 68 -0.10 8.94 7.68
CA VAL A 68 0.16 8.50 9.06
C VAL A 68 -1.11 8.33 9.89
N ASP A 69 -2.16 9.07 9.55
CA ASP A 69 -3.43 9.08 10.27
C ASP A 69 -4.61 9.23 9.30
N THR A 70 -5.56 8.29 9.38
CA THR A 70 -6.76 8.30 8.51
C THR A 70 -7.73 9.42 8.84
N GLY A 71 -7.69 9.98 10.05
CA GLY A 71 -8.43 11.17 10.45
C GLY A 71 -7.93 12.42 9.75
N LEU A 72 -6.60 12.57 9.62
CA LEU A 72 -6.00 13.63 8.81
C LEU A 72 -6.45 13.54 7.34
N ARG A 73 -6.49 12.33 6.78
CA ARG A 73 -7.01 12.12 5.44
C ARG A 73 -8.45 12.59 5.31
N ARG A 74 -9.31 12.17 6.25
CA ARG A 74 -10.73 12.56 6.27
C ARG A 74 -10.90 14.07 6.33
N ASN A 75 -10.08 14.77 7.10
CA ASN A 75 -10.12 16.22 7.19
C ASN A 75 -9.66 16.91 5.90
N ALA A 76 -8.62 16.37 5.23
CA ALA A 76 -8.04 16.97 4.03
C ALA A 76 -8.90 16.80 2.76
N VAL A 77 -9.65 15.68 2.63
CA VAL A 77 -10.39 15.32 1.40
C VAL A 77 -11.88 15.07 1.62
N GLY A 78 -12.36 15.23 2.86
CA GLY A 78 -13.75 14.98 3.22
C GLY A 78 -14.09 13.48 3.30
N ARG A 79 -15.38 13.22 3.54
CA ARG A 79 -15.91 11.85 3.56
C ARG A 79 -16.20 11.42 2.12
N LYS A 80 -15.34 10.57 1.58
CA LYS A 80 -15.58 9.92 0.28
C LYS A 80 -16.01 8.48 0.55
N ASP A 81 -17.25 8.17 0.23
CA ASP A 81 -17.76 6.81 0.26
C ASP A 81 -17.18 6.03 -0.94
N GLY A 82 -16.91 4.73 -0.75
CA GLY A 82 -16.45 3.84 -1.83
C GLY A 82 -14.95 3.56 -1.91
N ASN A 83 -14.10 4.23 -1.17
CA ASN A 83 -12.64 4.00 -1.23
C ASN A 83 -12.14 3.13 -0.05
N TYR A 84 -12.86 2.01 0.20
CA TYR A 84 -12.57 1.13 1.34
C TYR A 84 -11.23 0.41 1.20
N SER A 85 -10.88 -0.06 0.00
CA SER A 85 -9.63 -0.79 -0.25
C SER A 85 -8.40 0.05 0.07
N ASN A 86 -8.30 1.27 -0.44
CA ASN A 86 -7.15 2.14 -0.16
C ASN A 86 -7.03 2.52 1.33
N ARG A 87 -8.17 2.61 2.04
CA ARG A 87 -8.16 2.84 3.50
C ARG A 87 -7.67 1.61 4.24
N LEU A 88 -8.10 0.43 3.81
CA LEU A 88 -7.67 -0.83 4.39
C LEU A 88 -6.17 -1.05 4.16
N GLU A 89 -5.67 -0.84 2.93
CA GLU A 89 -4.25 -0.88 2.63
C GLU A 89 -3.45 0.06 3.55
N ASN A 90 -3.95 1.30 3.76
CA ASN A 90 -3.29 2.24 4.64
C ASN A 90 -3.23 1.75 6.10
N ILE A 91 -4.30 1.15 6.61
CA ILE A 91 -4.34 0.57 7.97
C ILE A 91 -3.34 -0.59 8.07
N VAL A 92 -3.34 -1.49 7.09
CA VAL A 92 -2.42 -2.63 7.04
C VAL A 92 -0.96 -2.15 6.98
N TYR A 93 -0.67 -1.15 6.15
CA TYR A 93 0.66 -0.55 6.06
C TYR A 93 1.15 -0.02 7.41
N ILE A 94 0.34 0.80 8.09
CA ILE A 94 0.68 1.36 9.41
C ILE A 94 0.88 0.25 10.44
N GLU A 95 0.03 -0.77 10.43
CA GLU A 95 0.15 -1.89 11.34
C GLU A 95 1.43 -2.70 11.11
N LEU A 96 1.82 -2.94 9.86
CA LEU A 96 3.08 -3.60 9.53
C LEU A 96 4.29 -2.79 10.07
N LEU A 97 4.27 -1.46 9.92
CA LEU A 97 5.29 -0.59 10.52
C LEU A 97 5.31 -0.70 12.05
N ARG A 98 4.13 -0.69 12.69
CA ARG A 98 3.98 -0.84 14.15
C ARG A 98 4.57 -2.16 14.65
N ARG A 99 4.43 -3.23 13.86
CA ARG A 99 5.03 -4.55 14.13
C ARG A 99 6.54 -4.62 13.84
N GLY A 100 7.15 -3.50 13.44
CA GLY A 100 8.60 -3.38 13.21
C GLY A 100 9.08 -3.87 11.85
N TYR A 101 8.18 -4.02 10.88
CA TYR A 101 8.58 -4.34 9.52
C TYR A 101 9.05 -3.11 8.75
N THR A 102 10.03 -3.30 7.88
CA THR A 102 10.25 -2.43 6.72
C THR A 102 9.30 -2.89 5.62
N VAL A 103 8.52 -1.98 5.06
CA VAL A 103 7.42 -2.31 4.14
C VAL A 103 7.65 -1.66 2.79
N ASP A 104 7.62 -2.48 1.74
CA ASP A 104 7.71 -2.06 0.35
C ASP A 104 6.48 -2.54 -0.44
N VAL A 105 6.20 -1.92 -1.58
CA VAL A 105 5.22 -2.42 -2.55
C VAL A 105 5.91 -3.45 -3.43
N GLY A 106 5.35 -4.64 -3.52
CA GLY A 106 5.92 -5.72 -4.34
C GLY A 106 5.54 -5.56 -5.82
N LYS A 107 6.50 -5.87 -6.69
CA LYS A 107 6.25 -6.06 -8.11
C LYS A 107 6.76 -7.44 -8.53
N LEU A 108 5.89 -8.21 -9.16
CA LEU A 108 6.23 -9.51 -9.75
C LEU A 108 5.81 -9.50 -11.23
N ASP A 109 6.77 -9.29 -12.13
CA ASP A 109 6.53 -9.08 -13.56
C ASP A 109 5.55 -7.90 -13.80
N THR A 110 4.34 -8.20 -14.27
CA THR A 110 3.28 -7.19 -14.49
C THR A 110 2.31 -7.06 -13.31
N LYS A 111 2.42 -7.94 -12.30
CA LYS A 111 1.53 -7.99 -11.15
C LYS A 111 2.06 -7.17 -9.99
N GLU A 112 1.16 -6.62 -9.21
CA GLU A 112 1.49 -5.94 -7.96
C GLU A 112 1.15 -6.85 -6.77
N ILE A 113 2.00 -6.84 -5.76
CA ILE A 113 1.76 -7.36 -4.42
C ILE A 113 1.68 -6.14 -3.51
N ASP A 114 0.61 -6.00 -2.75
CA ASP A 114 0.39 -4.77 -1.99
C ASP A 114 1.53 -4.48 -1.05
N PHE A 115 2.03 -5.49 -0.31
CA PHE A 115 3.18 -5.29 0.57
C PHE A 115 4.15 -6.47 0.59
N VAL A 116 5.43 -6.10 0.61
CA VAL A 116 6.57 -6.95 0.98
C VAL A 116 7.10 -6.43 2.30
N ALA A 117 6.77 -7.09 3.38
CA ALA A 117 7.14 -6.70 4.74
C ALA A 117 8.34 -7.54 5.22
N ARG A 118 9.40 -6.88 5.68
CA ARG A 118 10.65 -7.54 6.08
C ARG A 118 11.12 -7.06 7.44
N ARG A 119 11.50 -7.98 8.31
CA ARG A 119 12.20 -7.69 9.55
C ARG A 119 13.13 -8.84 9.89
N LEU A 120 14.38 -8.53 10.30
CA LEU A 120 15.40 -9.55 10.59
C LEU A 120 15.39 -10.68 9.55
N ASP A 121 15.08 -11.91 9.96
CA ASP A 121 15.05 -13.11 9.11
C ASP A 121 13.65 -13.44 8.56
N GLU A 122 12.68 -12.58 8.75
CA GLU A 122 11.30 -12.79 8.33
C GLU A 122 10.93 -11.92 7.13
N THR A 123 10.33 -12.55 6.12
CA THR A 123 9.67 -11.89 5.00
C THR A 123 8.21 -12.35 4.94
N LEU A 124 7.30 -11.39 4.82
CA LEU A 124 5.87 -11.60 4.72
C LEU A 124 5.35 -10.89 3.48
N TYR A 125 4.65 -11.62 2.60
CA TYR A 125 3.90 -11.04 1.49
C TYR A 125 2.45 -10.86 1.90
N VAL A 126 1.92 -9.67 1.71
CA VAL A 126 0.56 -9.32 2.09
C VAL A 126 -0.20 -8.79 0.89
N GLN A 127 -1.35 -9.39 0.64
CA GLN A 127 -2.36 -8.85 -0.27
C GLN A 127 -3.54 -8.34 0.56
N VAL A 128 -4.16 -7.24 0.13
CA VAL A 128 -5.22 -6.58 0.89
C VAL A 128 -6.45 -6.42 0.00
N THR A 129 -7.57 -6.95 0.44
CA THR A 129 -8.84 -6.77 -0.25
C THR A 129 -9.96 -6.44 0.73
N TYR A 130 -10.87 -5.54 0.36
CA TYR A 130 -11.99 -5.21 1.25
C TYR A 130 -12.97 -6.38 1.37
N GLU A 131 -13.26 -7.06 0.26
CA GLU A 131 -14.14 -8.21 0.18
C GLU A 131 -13.49 -9.26 -0.71
N LEU A 132 -13.56 -10.52 -0.29
CA LEU A 132 -13.04 -11.62 -1.10
C LEU A 132 -13.82 -11.69 -2.42
N PRO A 133 -13.15 -11.55 -3.56
CA PRO A 133 -13.82 -11.73 -4.84
C PRO A 133 -14.22 -13.19 -5.02
N ASN A 134 -15.28 -13.44 -5.79
CA ASN A 134 -15.74 -14.80 -6.12
C ASN A 134 -14.72 -15.60 -6.97
N ASN A 135 -13.60 -14.98 -7.34
CA ASN A 135 -12.51 -15.58 -8.09
C ASN A 135 -11.21 -15.46 -7.28
N SER A 136 -10.26 -16.37 -7.51
CA SER A 136 -9.00 -16.51 -6.76
C SER A 136 -7.94 -15.45 -7.08
N HIS A 137 -8.29 -14.33 -7.70
CA HIS A 137 -7.30 -13.35 -8.18
C HIS A 137 -6.38 -12.78 -7.08
N GLU A 138 -6.88 -12.64 -5.86
CA GLU A 138 -6.07 -12.11 -4.74
C GLU A 138 -5.00 -13.11 -4.29
N THR A 139 -5.27 -14.40 -4.33
CA THR A 139 -4.30 -15.44 -4.01
C THR A 139 -3.39 -15.74 -5.20
N ASP A 140 -3.89 -15.64 -6.43
CA ASP A 140 -3.13 -15.94 -7.65
C ASP A 140 -1.82 -15.15 -7.74
N ASN A 141 -1.83 -13.87 -7.36
CA ASN A 141 -0.63 -13.06 -7.37
C ASN A 141 0.43 -13.59 -6.39
N LEU A 142 0.00 -13.99 -5.20
CA LEU A 142 0.87 -14.56 -4.17
C LEU A 142 1.39 -15.95 -4.54
N LEU A 143 0.58 -16.78 -5.21
CA LEU A 143 0.97 -18.13 -5.65
C LEU A 143 2.07 -18.10 -6.74
N HIS A 144 2.16 -17.02 -7.51
CA HIS A 144 3.22 -16.85 -8.50
C HIS A 144 4.61 -16.57 -7.87
N ILE A 145 4.67 -16.21 -6.60
CA ILE A 145 5.93 -16.01 -5.87
C ILE A 145 6.49 -17.39 -5.48
N LYS A 146 7.60 -17.78 -6.10
CA LYS A 146 8.21 -19.12 -5.99
C LYS A 146 9.22 -19.23 -4.84
N ASP A 147 8.93 -18.59 -3.71
CA ASP A 147 9.72 -18.75 -2.50
C ASP A 147 8.86 -19.29 -1.35
N ASN A 148 9.52 -19.63 -0.22
CA ASN A 148 8.90 -20.24 0.95
C ASN A 148 8.54 -19.21 2.04
N TYR A 149 8.60 -17.93 1.75
CA TYR A 149 8.20 -16.91 2.72
C TYR A 149 6.69 -16.93 2.95
N LYS A 150 6.29 -16.46 4.11
CA LYS A 150 4.88 -16.38 4.49
C LYS A 150 4.09 -15.49 3.55
N LYS A 151 2.88 -15.88 3.25
CA LYS A 151 1.93 -15.19 2.39
C LYS A 151 0.60 -15.12 3.10
N ILE A 152 -0.05 -13.96 3.13
CA ILE A 152 -1.39 -13.78 3.71
C ILE A 152 -2.23 -12.86 2.83
N VAL A 153 -3.55 -13.04 2.90
CA VAL A 153 -4.53 -12.07 2.39
C VAL A 153 -5.25 -11.47 3.59
N VAL A 154 -5.26 -10.14 3.69
CA VAL A 154 -6.00 -9.41 4.73
C VAL A 154 -7.30 -8.87 4.15
N THR A 155 -8.42 -9.19 4.79
CA THR A 155 -9.76 -8.77 4.33
C THR A 155 -10.39 -7.71 5.23
N GLY A 156 -11.16 -6.81 4.62
CA GLY A 156 -11.91 -5.78 5.33
C GLY A 156 -13.27 -6.24 5.84
N LYS A 157 -13.87 -7.25 5.18
CA LYS A 157 -15.12 -7.89 5.62
C LYS A 157 -14.84 -9.21 6.29
N TYR A 158 -15.63 -9.52 7.31
CA TYR A 158 -15.62 -10.84 7.96
C TYR A 158 -16.05 -11.95 6.99
N HIS A 159 -15.45 -13.11 7.14
CA HIS A 159 -15.71 -14.34 6.37
C HIS A 159 -15.31 -15.56 7.21
N ASP A 160 -15.85 -16.72 6.87
CA ASP A 160 -15.56 -17.99 7.53
C ASP A 160 -14.46 -18.79 6.80
N ILE A 161 -13.82 -18.20 5.78
CA ILE A 161 -12.78 -18.86 4.98
C ILE A 161 -11.44 -18.65 5.70
N GLU A 162 -10.80 -19.74 6.11
CA GLU A 162 -9.50 -19.68 6.79
C GLU A 162 -8.32 -19.61 5.82
N GLN A 163 -8.45 -20.26 4.65
CA GLN A 163 -7.40 -20.28 3.62
C GLN A 163 -7.95 -20.53 2.22
N ILE A 164 -7.25 -20.06 1.23
CA ILE A 164 -7.46 -20.37 -0.21
C ILE A 164 -6.12 -20.79 -0.78
N ASP A 165 -6.07 -21.97 -1.39
CA ASP A 165 -4.86 -22.55 -2.01
C ASP A 165 -3.64 -22.58 -1.05
N GLY A 166 -3.88 -22.83 0.23
CA GLY A 166 -2.85 -22.85 1.27
C GLY A 166 -2.39 -21.47 1.76
N ILE A 167 -2.95 -20.38 1.25
CA ILE A 167 -2.68 -19.01 1.71
C ILE A 167 -3.72 -18.64 2.76
N PRO A 168 -3.30 -18.30 4.00
CA PRO A 168 -4.20 -17.82 5.04
C PRO A 168 -4.97 -16.56 4.62
N ILE A 169 -6.25 -16.55 4.92
CA ILE A 169 -7.12 -15.39 4.73
C ILE A 169 -7.50 -14.90 6.13
N VAL A 170 -7.13 -13.67 6.45
CA VAL A 170 -7.29 -13.12 7.79
C VAL A 170 -8.20 -11.90 7.79
N TYR A 171 -9.16 -11.87 8.70
CA TYR A 171 -10.00 -10.69 8.88
C TYR A 171 -9.22 -9.58 9.60
N ILE A 172 -9.29 -8.34 9.11
CA ILE A 172 -8.49 -7.23 9.62
C ILE A 172 -8.62 -7.01 11.12
N ALA A 173 -9.82 -7.14 11.69
CA ALA A 173 -10.01 -6.90 13.12
C ALA A 173 -9.29 -7.95 13.97
N ASP A 174 -9.33 -9.22 13.58
CA ASP A 174 -8.64 -10.30 14.27
C ASP A 174 -7.13 -10.13 14.10
N TRP A 175 -6.67 -9.83 12.89
CA TRP A 175 -5.25 -9.59 12.60
C TRP A 175 -4.66 -8.42 13.40
N LEU A 176 -5.41 -7.33 13.60
CA LEU A 176 -4.97 -6.19 14.42
C LEU A 176 -4.87 -6.52 15.91
N LEU A 177 -5.63 -7.50 16.39
CA LEU A 177 -5.63 -7.94 17.79
C LEU A 177 -4.57 -9.01 18.09
N GLU A 178 -3.98 -9.64 17.08
CA GLU A 178 -2.85 -10.54 17.25
C GLU A 178 -1.65 -9.81 17.84
N LYS A 179 -1.01 -10.39 18.88
CA LYS A 179 0.14 -9.83 19.55
C LYS A 179 1.46 -10.30 18.93
#